data_3ffcb2db84150690d5f5ca6fb623a183
#
_entry.id   3ffcb2db84150690d5f5ca6fb623a183
#
_cell.length_a   1.000
_cell.length_b   1.000
_cell.length_c   1.000
_cell.angle_alpha   90.00
_cell.angle_beta   90.00
_cell.angle_gamma   90.00
#
_symmetry.space_group_name_H-M   'P 1'
#
loop_
_entity.id
_entity.type
_entity.pdbx_description
1 polymer ?
#
loop_
_entity_poly.entity_id
_entity_poly.type
_entity_poly.pdbx_seq_one_letter_code
_entity_poly.pdbx_strand_id
1 'polypeptide(L)'
;METGTIFKFHNDLDTDQIIASQYLLLPNLDEMKGHAFESLDPDFSKKVKPGDFVVGGENFGCGSSREQAPGVLKALGVQAVVAKSFARIFYRNSINIGLPVIVCKDLPDEVNTGDKMVLHMSEGTVEANGKTYSCTKLPEYMQNIVNQGGLIASLNKEEK
;
A
#
# COMPACT_ATOMS: atom_id res chain seq x y z
N MET A 1 -12.65 5.52 8.04
CA MET A 1 -12.36 4.08 8.13
C MET A 1 -13.36 3.32 7.30
N GLU A 2 -12.95 2.93 6.13
CA GLU A 2 -13.84 2.25 5.19
C GLU A 2 -13.47 0.78 5.10
N THR A 3 -14.49 -0.05 4.92
CA THR A 3 -14.27 -1.46 4.62
C THR A 3 -13.77 -1.57 3.19
N GLY A 4 -12.69 -2.31 2.99
CA GLY A 4 -12.12 -2.53 1.66
C GLY A 4 -11.94 -4.01 1.38
N THR A 5 -11.80 -4.34 0.10
CA THR A 5 -11.51 -5.68 -0.36
C THR A 5 -10.01 -5.91 -0.35
N ILE A 6 -9.60 -7.10 0.07
CA ILE A 6 -8.20 -7.50 0.12
C ILE A 6 -7.77 -8.09 -1.22
N PHE A 7 -6.59 -7.65 -1.70
CA PHE A 7 -5.86 -8.29 -2.79
C PHE A 7 -4.53 -8.77 -2.22
N LYS A 8 -4.37 -10.08 -2.12
CA LYS A 8 -3.23 -10.70 -1.45
C LYS A 8 -2.15 -11.15 -2.43
N PHE A 9 -0.89 -10.87 -2.08
CA PHE A 9 0.28 -11.24 -2.86
C PHE A 9 1.29 -12.01 -2.00
N HIS A 10 2.33 -12.53 -2.64
CA HIS A 10 3.31 -13.44 -2.03
C HIS A 10 4.43 -12.70 -1.29
N ASN A 11 5.33 -13.47 -0.65
CA ASN A 11 6.57 -12.94 -0.05
C ASN A 11 7.50 -12.40 -1.14
N ASP A 12 8.37 -11.47 -0.75
CA ASP A 12 9.40 -10.89 -1.63
C ASP A 12 8.80 -10.28 -2.90
N LEU A 13 7.67 -9.61 -2.77
CA LEU A 13 7.04 -8.94 -3.90
C LEU A 13 7.93 -7.79 -4.36
N ASP A 14 8.45 -7.91 -5.57
CA ASP A 14 9.39 -6.97 -6.16
C ASP A 14 8.67 -5.73 -6.73
N THR A 15 9.34 -4.58 -6.68
CA THR A 15 8.79 -3.35 -7.24
C THR A 15 8.52 -3.48 -8.74
N ASP A 16 9.30 -4.30 -9.47
CA ASP A 16 9.06 -4.57 -10.88
C ASP A 16 7.75 -5.33 -11.11
N GLN A 17 7.30 -6.09 -10.12
CA GLN A 17 6.00 -6.76 -10.18
C GLN A 17 4.85 -5.80 -9.88
N ILE A 18 5.10 -4.76 -9.09
CA ILE A 18 4.10 -3.71 -8.83
C ILE A 18 3.92 -2.86 -10.08
N ILE A 19 5.01 -2.41 -10.68
CA ILE A 19 4.99 -1.71 -11.96
C ILE A 19 6.25 -2.05 -12.74
N ALA A 20 6.10 -2.68 -13.90
CA ALA A 20 7.22 -3.10 -14.72
C ALA A 20 7.98 -1.91 -15.28
N SER A 21 9.29 -2.06 -15.45
CA SER A 21 10.17 -0.97 -15.88
C SER A 21 9.77 -0.34 -17.21
N GLN A 22 9.20 -1.12 -18.13
CA GLN A 22 8.75 -0.61 -19.42
C GLN A 22 7.67 0.48 -19.31
N TYR A 23 6.87 0.43 -18.25
CA TYR A 23 5.79 1.41 -18.03
C TYR A 23 6.26 2.68 -17.34
N LEU A 24 7.49 2.71 -16.82
CA LEU A 24 8.04 3.91 -16.19
C LEU A 24 8.30 5.04 -17.19
N LEU A 25 8.27 4.72 -18.48
CA LEU A 25 8.41 5.71 -19.55
C LEU A 25 7.11 6.47 -19.83
N LEU A 26 5.99 6.01 -19.28
CA LEU A 26 4.72 6.72 -19.42
C LEU A 26 4.77 8.08 -18.72
N PRO A 27 4.05 9.09 -19.22
CA PRO A 27 4.24 10.48 -18.74
C PRO A 27 3.74 10.76 -17.33
N ASN A 28 2.81 9.95 -16.79
CA ASN A 28 2.26 10.21 -15.46
C ASN A 28 1.72 8.95 -14.81
N LEU A 29 1.39 9.06 -13.50
CA LEU A 29 0.86 7.94 -12.73
C LEU A 29 -0.51 7.47 -13.19
N ASP A 30 -1.34 8.36 -13.72
CA ASP A 30 -2.66 7.99 -14.22
C ASP A 30 -2.58 7.00 -15.38
N GLU A 31 -1.55 7.12 -16.21
CA GLU A 31 -1.32 6.17 -17.30
C GLU A 31 -0.64 4.90 -16.81
N MET A 32 0.26 5.01 -15.82
CA MET A 32 0.96 3.86 -15.26
C MET A 32 0.04 2.94 -14.44
N LYS A 33 -0.91 3.50 -13.69
CA LYS A 33 -1.73 2.73 -12.74
C LYS A 33 -2.51 1.59 -13.38
N GLY A 34 -2.86 1.72 -14.65
CA GLY A 34 -3.55 0.65 -15.39
C GLY A 34 -2.72 -0.61 -15.56
N HIS A 35 -1.43 -0.54 -15.31
CA HIS A 35 -0.49 -1.66 -15.44
C HIS A 35 0.01 -2.19 -14.09
N ALA A 36 -0.58 -1.73 -12.97
CA ALA A 36 -0.17 -2.18 -11.64
C ALA A 36 -0.41 -3.69 -11.50
N PHE A 37 0.60 -4.40 -11.00
CA PHE A 37 0.60 -5.85 -10.81
C PHE A 37 0.26 -6.65 -12.09
N GLU A 38 0.43 -6.05 -13.27
CA GLU A 38 0.03 -6.66 -14.53
C GLU A 38 0.64 -8.03 -14.78
N SER A 39 1.89 -8.24 -14.35
CA SER A 39 2.56 -9.52 -14.52
C SER A 39 1.98 -10.64 -13.64
N LEU A 40 1.29 -10.28 -12.56
CA LEU A 40 0.68 -11.24 -11.63
C LEU A 40 -0.82 -11.37 -11.83
N ASP A 41 -1.49 -10.26 -12.10
CA ASP A 41 -2.93 -10.20 -12.32
C ASP A 41 -3.21 -9.08 -13.33
N PRO A 42 -3.34 -9.41 -14.63
CA PRO A 42 -3.54 -8.39 -15.67
C PRO A 42 -4.78 -7.52 -15.47
N ASP A 43 -5.75 -8.00 -14.70
CA ASP A 43 -7.00 -7.28 -14.47
C ASP A 43 -7.03 -6.54 -13.13
N PHE A 44 -5.92 -6.51 -12.39
CA PHE A 44 -5.88 -5.89 -11.07
C PHE A 44 -6.42 -4.46 -11.09
N SER A 45 -5.96 -3.63 -12.02
CA SER A 45 -6.38 -2.23 -12.10
C SER A 45 -7.87 -2.07 -12.39
N LYS A 46 -8.50 -3.07 -12.98
CA LYS A 46 -9.93 -3.07 -13.27
C LYS A 46 -10.77 -3.55 -12.09
N LYS A 47 -10.19 -4.41 -11.24
CA LYS A 47 -10.88 -5.02 -10.10
C LYS A 47 -10.79 -4.14 -8.85
N VAL A 48 -9.63 -3.50 -8.63
CA VAL A 48 -9.38 -2.70 -7.44
C VAL A 48 -10.23 -1.43 -7.48
N LYS A 49 -10.74 -1.06 -6.30
CA LYS A 49 -11.55 0.15 -6.13
C LYS A 49 -10.93 1.02 -5.04
N PRO A 50 -11.18 2.34 -5.07
CA PRO A 50 -10.72 3.21 -3.99
C PRO A 50 -11.19 2.68 -2.63
N GLY A 51 -10.26 2.62 -1.68
CA GLY A 51 -10.54 2.06 -0.35
C GLY A 51 -10.15 0.61 -0.18
N ASP A 52 -9.79 -0.10 -1.24
CA ASP A 52 -9.34 -1.48 -1.15
C ASP A 52 -7.92 -1.56 -0.59
N PHE A 53 -7.52 -2.78 -0.20
CA PHE A 53 -6.23 -3.04 0.45
C PHE A 53 -5.37 -4.00 -0.36
N VAL A 54 -4.07 -3.78 -0.29
CA VAL A 54 -3.08 -4.75 -0.77
C VAL A 54 -2.46 -5.40 0.46
N VAL A 55 -2.43 -6.73 0.48
CA VAL A 55 -1.83 -7.51 1.58
C VAL A 55 -0.69 -8.35 1.01
N GLY A 56 0.48 -8.28 1.65
CA GLY A 56 1.64 -9.04 1.23
C GLY A 56 2.23 -9.85 2.38
N GLY A 57 3.27 -10.61 2.07
CA GLY A 57 4.02 -11.37 3.07
C GLY A 57 5.25 -10.62 3.54
N GLU A 58 6.38 -11.33 3.61
CA GLU A 58 7.65 -10.75 4.03
C GLU A 58 8.30 -9.94 2.91
N ASN A 59 9.04 -8.90 3.29
CA ASN A 59 9.89 -8.12 2.39
C ASN A 59 9.13 -7.54 1.18
N PHE A 60 7.97 -6.95 1.43
CA PHE A 60 7.14 -6.36 0.39
C PHE A 60 7.82 -5.12 -0.20
N GLY A 61 7.86 -5.03 -1.52
CA GLY A 61 8.44 -3.89 -2.22
C GLY A 61 9.96 -3.97 -2.40
N CYS A 62 10.54 -5.18 -2.35
CA CYS A 62 11.97 -5.38 -2.57
C CYS A 62 12.35 -5.07 -4.02
N GLY A 63 13.65 -5.09 -4.30
CA GLY A 63 14.18 -4.80 -5.63
C GLY A 63 14.54 -3.34 -5.81
N SER A 64 14.41 -2.84 -7.02
CA SER A 64 14.81 -1.48 -7.36
C SER A 64 14.01 -0.42 -6.62
N SER A 65 14.67 0.67 -6.26
CA SER A 65 14.01 1.82 -5.63
C SER A 65 13.20 2.59 -6.67
N ARG A 66 11.89 2.40 -6.66
CA ARG A 66 10.97 3.08 -7.58
C ARG A 66 9.87 3.80 -6.80
N GLU A 67 9.85 5.12 -6.93
CA GLU A 67 8.79 5.93 -6.34
C GLU A 67 7.44 5.64 -7.00
N GLN A 68 7.47 5.22 -8.25
CA GLN A 68 6.27 4.90 -9.01
C GLN A 68 5.53 3.68 -8.45
N ALA A 69 6.24 2.74 -7.81
CA ALA A 69 5.60 1.55 -7.25
C ALA A 69 4.52 1.93 -6.21
N PRO A 70 4.85 2.64 -5.12
CA PRO A 70 3.79 3.10 -4.22
C PRO A 70 2.88 4.14 -4.89
N GLY A 71 3.41 4.91 -5.83
CA GLY A 71 2.64 5.93 -6.54
C GLY A 71 1.43 5.38 -7.28
N VAL A 72 1.60 4.29 -8.03
CA VAL A 72 0.48 3.69 -8.77
C VAL A 72 -0.57 3.11 -7.83
N LEU A 73 -0.16 2.56 -6.70
CA LEU A 73 -1.11 2.04 -5.71
C LEU A 73 -1.95 3.16 -5.12
N LYS A 74 -1.33 4.27 -4.77
CA LYS A 74 -2.06 5.43 -4.28
C LYS A 74 -2.99 6.01 -5.35
N ALA A 75 -2.53 6.08 -6.60
CA ALA A 75 -3.33 6.59 -7.71
C ALA A 75 -4.58 5.73 -7.95
N LEU A 76 -4.51 4.43 -7.69
CA LEU A 76 -5.66 3.52 -7.79
C LEU A 76 -6.60 3.64 -6.59
N GLY A 77 -6.23 4.40 -5.56
CA GLY A 77 -7.05 4.56 -4.38
C GLY A 77 -6.87 3.49 -3.32
N VAL A 78 -5.79 2.70 -3.40
CA VAL A 78 -5.48 1.71 -2.37
C VAL A 78 -5.40 2.41 -1.02
N GLN A 79 -6.19 1.95 -0.05
CA GLN A 79 -6.28 2.59 1.26
C GLN A 79 -5.01 2.39 2.08
N ALA A 80 -4.43 1.20 2.02
CA ALA A 80 -3.19 0.85 2.72
C ALA A 80 -2.61 -0.44 2.18
N VAL A 81 -1.31 -0.63 2.40
CA VAL A 81 -0.64 -1.91 2.17
C VAL A 81 -0.34 -2.51 3.54
N VAL A 82 -0.77 -3.73 3.78
CA VAL A 82 -0.51 -4.46 5.02
C VAL A 82 0.36 -5.66 4.69
N ALA A 83 1.49 -5.80 5.35
CA ALA A 83 2.42 -6.90 5.08
C ALA A 83 3.16 -7.31 6.36
N LYS A 84 3.79 -8.48 6.34
CA LYS A 84 4.58 -8.95 7.48
C LYS A 84 5.83 -8.10 7.69
N SER A 85 6.42 -7.64 6.59
CA SER A 85 7.56 -6.71 6.61
C SER A 85 7.66 -6.02 5.25
N PHE A 86 8.39 -4.92 5.21
CA PHE A 86 8.60 -4.12 4.00
C PHE A 86 10.07 -3.90 3.75
N ALA A 87 10.45 -3.80 2.47
CA ALA A 87 11.75 -3.28 2.11
C ALA A 87 11.83 -1.81 2.54
N ARG A 88 12.97 -1.40 3.09
CA ARG A 88 13.15 -0.09 3.71
C ARG A 88 12.78 1.08 2.80
N ILE A 89 13.25 1.03 1.56
CA ILE A 89 13.05 2.13 0.61
C ILE A 89 11.58 2.22 0.20
N PHE A 90 10.94 1.08 -0.06
CA PHE A 90 9.52 1.06 -0.37
C PHE A 90 8.70 1.65 0.77
N TYR A 91 9.00 1.27 2.00
CA TYR A 91 8.33 1.79 3.19
C TYR A 91 8.44 3.32 3.25
N ARG A 92 9.66 3.84 3.11
CA ARG A 92 9.92 5.27 3.16
C ARG A 92 9.20 6.02 2.04
N ASN A 93 9.32 5.54 0.82
CA ASN A 93 8.69 6.18 -0.33
C ASN A 93 7.16 6.21 -0.19
N SER A 94 6.58 5.13 0.34
CA SER A 94 5.13 5.04 0.54
C SER A 94 4.64 6.09 1.54
N ILE A 95 5.29 6.19 2.70
CA ILE A 95 4.92 7.19 3.70
C ILE A 95 5.06 8.61 3.14
N ASN A 96 6.14 8.88 2.41
CA ASN A 96 6.40 10.21 1.86
C ASN A 96 5.34 10.69 0.88
N ILE A 97 4.65 9.78 0.20
CA ILE A 97 3.57 10.15 -0.72
C ILE A 97 2.18 9.99 -0.11
N GLY A 98 2.10 9.57 1.15
CA GLY A 98 0.84 9.45 1.86
C GLY A 98 0.13 8.12 1.70
N LEU A 99 0.84 7.06 1.30
CA LEU A 99 0.30 5.71 1.24
C LEU A 99 0.63 5.00 2.57
N PRO A 100 -0.37 4.65 3.40
CA PRO A 100 -0.09 3.94 4.64
C PRO A 100 0.48 2.54 4.37
N VAL A 101 1.55 2.20 5.09
CA VAL A 101 2.16 0.87 5.07
C VAL A 101 2.17 0.34 6.50
N ILE A 102 1.51 -0.78 6.72
CA ILE A 102 1.23 -1.30 8.04
C ILE A 102 1.88 -2.68 8.18
N VAL A 103 2.73 -2.82 9.20
CA VAL A 103 3.34 -4.11 9.51
C VAL A 103 2.39 -4.90 10.40
N CYS A 104 1.98 -6.07 9.92
CA CYS A 104 1.13 -6.98 10.68
C CYS A 104 1.60 -8.41 10.42
N LYS A 105 2.02 -9.10 11.46
CA LYS A 105 2.66 -10.40 11.29
C LYS A 105 1.69 -11.55 11.09
N ASP A 106 0.50 -11.48 11.66
CA ASP A 106 -0.45 -12.58 11.68
C ASP A 106 -1.50 -12.53 10.57
N LEU A 107 -2.01 -11.35 10.27
CA LEU A 107 -3.10 -11.17 9.32
C LEU A 107 -2.81 -11.76 7.93
N PRO A 108 -1.61 -11.53 7.33
CA PRO A 108 -1.40 -11.99 5.95
C PRO A 108 -1.58 -13.49 5.74
N ASP A 109 -1.30 -14.31 6.75
CA ASP A 109 -1.45 -15.76 6.66
C ASP A 109 -2.90 -16.23 6.77
N GLU A 110 -3.79 -15.38 7.31
CA GLU A 110 -5.15 -15.77 7.65
C GLU A 110 -6.21 -15.20 6.71
N VAL A 111 -5.81 -14.35 5.77
CA VAL A 111 -6.74 -13.73 4.82
C VAL A 111 -6.45 -14.15 3.39
N ASN A 112 -7.44 -13.98 2.53
CA ASN A 112 -7.35 -14.31 1.11
C ASN A 112 -7.88 -13.15 0.27
N THR A 113 -7.50 -13.13 -1.00
CA THR A 113 -8.05 -12.16 -1.95
C THR A 113 -9.58 -12.30 -1.98
N GLY A 114 -10.25 -11.16 -1.88
CA GLY A 114 -11.71 -11.10 -1.83
C GLY A 114 -12.27 -10.92 -0.44
N ASP A 115 -11.49 -11.18 0.60
CA ASP A 115 -11.91 -10.93 1.98
C ASP A 115 -12.05 -9.44 2.23
N LYS A 116 -12.83 -9.07 3.23
CA LYS A 116 -13.04 -7.67 3.62
C LYS A 116 -12.23 -7.32 4.86
N MET A 117 -11.76 -6.08 4.92
CA MET A 117 -10.92 -5.62 6.01
C MET A 117 -11.22 -4.17 6.37
N VAL A 118 -11.04 -3.83 7.65
CA VAL A 118 -11.13 -2.45 8.15
C VAL A 118 -9.83 -2.13 8.88
N LEU A 119 -9.24 -0.98 8.56
CA LEU A 119 -8.01 -0.51 9.21
C LEU A 119 -8.33 0.57 10.24
N HIS A 120 -7.85 0.37 11.47
CA HIS A 120 -7.91 1.35 12.55
C HIS A 120 -6.48 1.85 12.79
N MET A 121 -6.03 2.77 11.95
CA MET A 121 -4.62 3.21 11.92
C MET A 121 -4.17 3.84 13.23
N SER A 122 -4.98 4.69 13.85
CA SER A 122 -4.63 5.35 15.11
C SER A 122 -4.52 4.38 16.28
N GLU A 123 -5.25 3.27 16.22
CA GLU A 123 -5.23 2.23 17.24
C GLU A 123 -4.18 1.16 16.97
N GLY A 124 -3.68 1.09 15.75
CA GLY A 124 -2.72 0.07 15.34
C GLY A 124 -3.33 -1.32 15.20
N THR A 125 -4.59 -1.39 14.74
CA THR A 125 -5.29 -2.66 14.55
C THR A 125 -5.95 -2.75 13.20
N VAL A 126 -6.19 -3.98 12.74
CA VAL A 126 -7.00 -4.27 11.56
C VAL A 126 -8.02 -5.35 11.91
N GLU A 127 -9.19 -5.25 11.30
CA GLU A 127 -10.25 -6.25 11.47
C GLU A 127 -10.53 -6.94 10.14
N ALA A 128 -10.55 -8.27 10.16
CA ALA A 128 -10.88 -9.08 8.99
C ALA A 128 -11.50 -10.40 9.45
N ASN A 129 -12.52 -10.86 8.74
CA ASN A 129 -13.18 -12.14 9.01
C ASN A 129 -13.66 -12.29 10.46
N GLY A 130 -14.13 -11.19 11.07
CA GLY A 130 -14.63 -11.21 12.45
C GLY A 130 -13.54 -11.23 13.51
N LYS A 131 -12.30 -11.01 13.15
CA LYS A 131 -11.15 -11.09 14.04
C LYS A 131 -10.36 -9.77 14.00
N THR A 132 -9.82 -9.37 15.17
CA THR A 132 -8.98 -8.17 15.27
C THR A 132 -7.53 -8.58 15.39
N TYR A 133 -6.67 -7.97 14.59
CA TYR A 133 -5.23 -8.23 14.56
C TYR A 133 -4.49 -6.99 15.03
N SER A 134 -3.50 -7.20 15.91
CA SER A 134 -2.60 -6.13 16.34
C SER A 134 -1.51 -5.93 15.30
N CYS A 135 -1.29 -4.68 14.93
CA CYS A 135 -0.26 -4.28 13.98
C CYS A 135 0.77 -3.38 14.65
N THR A 136 1.92 -3.21 14.03
CA THR A 136 2.87 -2.21 14.48
C THR A 136 2.29 -0.83 14.15
N LYS A 137 2.00 -0.06 15.19
CA LYS A 137 1.43 1.27 15.05
C LYS A 137 2.46 2.22 14.41
N LEU A 138 2.04 2.99 13.42
CA LEU A 138 2.91 4.02 12.84
C LEU A 138 3.21 5.09 13.91
N PRO A 139 4.47 5.59 13.99
CA PRO A 139 4.76 6.76 14.82
C PRO A 139 3.85 7.93 14.46
N GLU A 140 3.53 8.74 15.46
CA GLU A 140 2.59 9.85 15.26
C GLU A 140 2.99 10.79 14.12
N TYR A 141 4.28 11.11 13.99
CA TYR A 141 4.74 11.99 12.92
C TYR A 141 4.50 11.38 11.52
N MET A 142 4.61 10.05 11.39
CA MET A 142 4.31 9.37 10.14
C MET A 142 2.82 9.35 9.85
N GLN A 143 1.99 9.15 10.88
CA GLN A 143 0.54 9.23 10.73
C GLN A 143 0.13 10.62 10.23
N ASN A 144 0.76 11.66 10.76
CA ASN A 144 0.49 13.04 10.33
C ASN A 144 0.85 13.25 8.86
N ILE A 145 2.01 12.75 8.43
CA ILE A 145 2.43 12.85 7.02
C ILE A 145 1.40 12.16 6.12
N VAL A 146 1.01 10.93 6.46
CA VAL A 146 0.04 10.16 5.70
C VAL A 146 -1.32 10.87 5.65
N ASN A 147 -1.80 11.36 6.79
CA ASN A 147 -3.10 12.02 6.89
C ASN A 147 -3.16 13.33 6.10
N GLN A 148 -2.00 13.95 5.86
CA GLN A 148 -1.91 15.19 5.08
C GLN A 148 -1.65 14.94 3.60
N GLY A 149 -1.60 13.68 3.16
CA GLY A 149 -1.41 13.33 1.76
C GLY A 149 0.04 13.16 1.32
N GLY A 150 0.99 13.13 2.28
CA GLY A 150 2.40 12.90 2.02
C GLY A 150 3.28 14.03 2.55
N LEU A 151 4.60 13.85 2.41
CA LEU A 151 5.58 14.77 2.98
C LEU A 151 5.50 16.18 2.38
N ILE A 152 5.42 16.28 1.06
CA ILE A 152 5.38 17.59 0.39
C ILE A 152 4.07 18.32 0.75
N ALA A 153 2.95 17.63 0.77
CA ALA A 153 1.66 18.22 1.17
C ALA A 153 1.72 18.70 2.62
N SER A 154 2.37 17.93 3.50
CA SER A 154 2.57 18.29 4.91
C SER A 154 3.38 19.59 5.06
N LEU A 155 4.49 19.69 4.32
CA LEU A 155 5.33 20.88 4.34
C LEU A 155 4.59 22.11 3.80
N ASN A 156 3.81 21.95 2.74
CA ASN A 156 3.05 23.05 2.17
C ASN A 156 2.00 23.59 3.17
N LYS A 157 1.42 22.72 3.98
CA LYS A 157 0.46 23.15 5.01
C LYS A 157 1.14 23.93 6.13
N GLU A 158 2.37 23.54 6.49
CA GLU A 158 3.12 24.23 7.55
C GLU A 158 3.58 25.64 7.12
N GLU A 159 3.79 25.84 5.84
CA GLU A 159 4.20 27.13 5.30
C GLU A 159 3.09 28.17 5.26
N LYS A 160 1.86 27.74 5.48
CA LYS A 160 0.69 28.62 5.53
C LYS A 160 0.37 29.04 6.96
#